data_75840c3e57e0ea5e63e0418a305b7bc4
#
_entry.id   75840c3e57e0ea5e63e0418a305b7bc4
#
_cell.length_a   1.000
_cell.length_b   1.000
_cell.length_c   1.000
_cell.angle_alpha   90.00
_cell.angle_beta   90.00
_cell.angle_gamma   90.00
#
_symmetry.space_group_name_H-M   'P 1'
#
loop_
_entity.id
_entity.type
_entity.pdbx_description
1 polymer ?
#
loop_
_entity_poly.entity_id
_entity_poly.type
_entity_poly.pdbx_seq_one_letter_code
_entity_poly.pdbx_strand_id
1 'polypeptide(L)'
;MTTAGNVILIQFSAPVYVAIFSFSFLGEKSTKIDWFSIFIILTGLGCFFMDDLSFSQLRGNIFALLSGFGFAGLTLFMRKQKDGRPIDIVILGNLITFLLCFPFYGKAVPFEIDHWLMITFLGVVQLGFAYVLYSMAIKYVSALDAIIYPVVEPIFNPIFAFLFLGENMGETALIGGTLVLSGVIGRGIIQNPDPV
;
A
#
# COMPACT_ATOMS: atom_id res chain seq x y z
N MET A 1 -0.45 8.55 -19.46
CA MET A 1 -0.16 7.84 -18.20
C MET A 1 -1.50 7.44 -17.59
N THR A 2 -1.56 6.39 -16.76
CA THR A 2 -2.85 5.95 -16.16
C THR A 2 -3.35 6.93 -15.08
N THR A 3 -4.63 6.80 -14.66
CA THR A 3 -5.22 7.62 -13.59
C THR A 3 -4.68 7.23 -12.21
N ALA A 4 -4.76 8.13 -11.24
CA ALA A 4 -4.35 7.85 -9.86
C ALA A 4 -5.16 6.69 -9.26
N GLY A 5 -6.49 6.65 -9.51
CA GLY A 5 -7.36 5.55 -9.07
C GLY A 5 -6.93 4.19 -9.59
N ASN A 6 -6.56 4.09 -10.89
CA ASN A 6 -6.03 2.85 -11.46
C ASN A 6 -4.73 2.41 -10.78
N VAL A 7 -3.80 3.36 -10.55
CA VAL A 7 -2.52 3.03 -9.90
C VAL A 7 -2.77 2.45 -8.51
N ILE A 8 -3.61 3.10 -7.72
CA ILE A 8 -3.95 2.68 -6.36
C ILE A 8 -4.62 1.31 -6.37
N LEU A 9 -5.68 1.12 -7.18
CA LEU A 9 -6.40 -0.16 -7.26
C LEU A 9 -5.46 -1.32 -7.65
N ILE A 10 -4.63 -1.11 -8.67
CA ILE A 10 -3.73 -2.14 -9.17
C ILE A 10 -2.60 -2.40 -8.17
N GLN A 11 -2.03 -1.38 -7.54
CA GLN A 11 -0.99 -1.53 -6.52
C GLN A 11 -1.52 -2.28 -5.29
N PHE A 12 -2.74 -2.00 -4.85
CA PHE A 12 -3.39 -2.71 -3.74
C PHE A 12 -3.88 -4.13 -4.10
N SER A 13 -3.56 -4.65 -5.29
CA SER A 13 -3.56 -6.11 -5.53
C SER A 13 -2.41 -6.84 -4.80
N ALA A 14 -1.47 -6.12 -4.21
CA ALA A 14 -0.32 -6.66 -3.46
C ALA A 14 -0.69 -7.74 -2.41
N PRO A 15 -1.81 -7.67 -1.66
CA PRO A 15 -2.23 -8.75 -0.76
C PRO A 15 -2.41 -10.11 -1.45
N VAL A 16 -2.84 -10.12 -2.73
CA VAL A 16 -2.94 -11.37 -3.52
C VAL A 16 -1.56 -12.02 -3.69
N TYR A 17 -0.55 -11.23 -4.04
CA TYR A 17 0.82 -11.73 -4.21
C TYR A 17 1.41 -12.23 -2.89
N VAL A 18 1.18 -11.48 -1.79
CA VAL A 18 1.61 -11.93 -0.45
C VAL A 18 0.90 -13.22 -0.07
N ALA A 19 -0.41 -13.35 -0.29
CA ALA A 19 -1.16 -14.55 0.03
C ALA A 19 -0.66 -15.79 -0.75
N ILE A 20 -0.24 -15.60 -2.00
CA ILE A 20 0.31 -16.67 -2.85
C ILE A 20 1.72 -17.07 -2.39
N PHE A 21 2.59 -16.08 -2.17
CA PHE A 21 4.02 -16.34 -1.96
C PHE A 21 4.42 -16.54 -0.50
N SER A 22 3.60 -16.12 0.49
CA SER A 22 3.95 -16.23 1.91
C SER A 22 4.18 -17.67 2.36
N PHE A 23 3.45 -18.65 1.83
CA PHE A 23 3.67 -20.04 2.18
C PHE A 23 5.06 -20.55 1.73
N SER A 24 5.40 -20.34 0.47
CA SER A 24 6.69 -20.83 -0.07
C SER A 24 7.89 -20.04 0.45
N PHE A 25 7.71 -18.78 0.83
CA PHE A 25 8.80 -17.89 1.24
C PHE A 25 8.99 -17.79 2.77
N LEU A 26 7.89 -17.85 3.52
CA LEU A 26 7.86 -17.65 4.98
C LEU A 26 7.30 -18.85 5.75
N GLY A 27 6.64 -19.80 5.06
CA GLY A 27 5.88 -20.88 5.70
C GLY A 27 4.52 -20.43 6.26
N GLU A 28 4.11 -19.17 6.04
CA GLU A 28 2.83 -18.62 6.50
C GLU A 28 1.71 -19.00 5.52
N LYS A 29 0.70 -19.75 5.98
CA LYS A 29 -0.40 -20.22 5.15
C LYS A 29 -1.56 -19.24 5.16
N SER A 30 -2.04 -18.88 3.96
CA SER A 30 -3.28 -18.11 3.81
C SER A 30 -4.50 -19.01 3.99
N THR A 31 -5.46 -18.55 4.78
CA THR A 31 -6.72 -19.24 5.07
C THR A 31 -7.80 -18.89 4.04
N LYS A 32 -8.94 -19.60 4.08
CA LYS A 32 -10.11 -19.23 3.26
C LYS A 32 -10.65 -17.83 3.63
N ILE A 33 -10.52 -17.46 4.90
CA ILE A 33 -10.95 -16.14 5.39
C ILE A 33 -10.06 -15.05 4.78
N ASP A 34 -8.75 -15.29 4.66
CA ASP A 34 -7.83 -14.35 4.01
C ASP A 34 -8.24 -14.07 2.57
N TRP A 35 -8.50 -15.12 1.79
CA TRP A 35 -8.92 -14.98 0.40
C TRP A 35 -10.26 -14.28 0.25
N PHE A 36 -11.21 -14.58 1.15
CA PHE A 36 -12.51 -13.90 1.16
C PHE A 36 -12.37 -12.42 1.49
N SER A 37 -11.54 -12.09 2.48
CA SER A 37 -11.26 -10.70 2.84
C SER A 37 -10.56 -9.94 1.73
N ILE A 38 -9.55 -10.54 1.07
CA ILE A 38 -8.89 -9.96 -0.08
C ILE A 38 -9.90 -9.67 -1.21
N PHE A 39 -10.83 -10.60 -1.46
CA PHE A 39 -11.87 -10.40 -2.47
C PHE A 39 -12.79 -9.22 -2.13
N ILE A 40 -13.26 -9.11 -0.88
CA ILE A 40 -14.08 -7.98 -0.42
C ILE A 40 -13.30 -6.65 -0.54
N ILE A 41 -12.05 -6.63 -0.10
CA ILE A 41 -11.19 -5.44 -0.16
C ILE A 41 -11.00 -4.97 -1.60
N LEU A 42 -10.65 -5.87 -2.51
CA LEU A 42 -10.44 -5.51 -3.93
C LEU A 42 -11.73 -5.06 -4.59
N THR A 43 -12.86 -5.68 -4.26
CA THR A 43 -14.18 -5.25 -4.74
C THR A 43 -14.52 -3.85 -4.21
N GLY A 44 -14.25 -3.61 -2.93
CA GLY A 44 -14.46 -2.31 -2.30
C GLY A 44 -13.59 -1.21 -2.91
N LEU A 45 -12.31 -1.48 -3.16
CA LEU A 45 -11.42 -0.54 -3.88
C LEU A 45 -11.89 -0.31 -5.33
N GLY A 46 -12.36 -1.35 -6.01
CA GLY A 46 -12.93 -1.21 -7.35
C GLY A 46 -14.15 -0.29 -7.37
N CYS A 47 -15.05 -0.42 -6.41
CA CYS A 47 -16.20 0.49 -6.25
C CYS A 47 -15.76 1.90 -5.86
N PHE A 48 -14.77 2.02 -4.96
CA PHE A 48 -14.27 3.29 -4.45
C PHE A 48 -13.68 4.18 -5.56
N PHE A 49 -12.91 3.58 -6.48
CA PHE A 49 -12.27 4.29 -7.58
C PHE A 49 -13.02 4.15 -8.91
N MET A 50 -14.27 3.70 -8.90
CA MET A 50 -15.01 3.34 -10.12
C MET A 50 -15.10 4.49 -11.14
N ASP A 51 -15.25 5.72 -10.65
CA ASP A 51 -15.34 6.92 -11.49
C ASP A 51 -13.98 7.33 -12.10
N ASP A 52 -12.89 6.91 -11.47
CA ASP A 52 -11.52 7.22 -11.89
C ASP A 52 -10.87 6.13 -12.75
N LEU A 53 -11.53 4.98 -12.93
CA LEU A 53 -10.96 3.84 -13.66
C LEU A 53 -10.86 4.12 -15.17
N SER A 54 -9.70 3.84 -15.75
CA SER A 54 -9.46 3.91 -17.18
C SER A 54 -8.64 2.71 -17.65
N PHE A 55 -9.21 1.93 -18.56
CA PHE A 55 -8.55 0.75 -19.12
C PHE A 55 -7.69 1.05 -20.36
N SER A 56 -7.70 2.30 -20.84
CA SER A 56 -7.05 2.70 -22.09
C SER A 56 -5.52 2.84 -22.01
N GLN A 57 -4.93 2.81 -20.83
CA GLN A 57 -3.52 3.19 -20.61
C GLN A 57 -2.67 2.01 -20.12
N LEU A 58 -2.50 1.02 -20.99
CA LEU A 58 -1.82 -0.24 -20.70
C LEU A 58 -0.43 -0.08 -20.05
N ARG A 59 0.39 0.85 -20.54
CA ARG A 59 1.75 1.06 -19.99
C ARG A 59 1.73 1.46 -18.53
N GLY A 60 0.89 2.43 -18.15
CA GLY A 60 0.75 2.88 -16.77
C GLY A 60 0.23 1.76 -15.85
N ASN A 61 -0.74 0.98 -16.33
CA ASN A 61 -1.30 -0.14 -15.58
C ASN A 61 -0.27 -1.26 -15.35
N ILE A 62 0.62 -1.54 -16.33
CA ILE A 62 1.73 -2.48 -16.14
C ILE A 62 2.70 -1.99 -15.07
N PHE A 63 3.07 -0.70 -15.05
CA PHE A 63 3.92 -0.16 -14.00
C PHE A 63 3.26 -0.22 -12.62
N ALA A 64 1.96 0.03 -12.54
CA ALA A 64 1.20 -0.12 -11.29
C ALA A 64 1.19 -1.57 -10.79
N LEU A 65 1.05 -2.55 -11.69
CA LEU A 65 1.12 -3.98 -11.37
C LEU A 65 2.50 -4.36 -10.83
N LEU A 66 3.57 -3.90 -11.49
CA LEU A 66 4.95 -4.10 -11.04
C LEU A 66 5.21 -3.44 -9.67
N SER A 67 4.63 -2.27 -9.43
CA SER A 67 4.67 -1.58 -8.12
C SER A 67 4.01 -2.42 -7.03
N GLY A 68 2.81 -2.97 -7.28
CA GLY A 68 2.13 -3.88 -6.36
C GLY A 68 2.94 -5.13 -6.05
N PHE A 69 3.54 -5.74 -7.08
CA PHE A 69 4.45 -6.87 -6.92
C PHE A 69 5.70 -6.50 -6.10
N GLY A 70 6.28 -5.31 -6.36
CA GLY A 70 7.41 -4.77 -5.59
C GLY A 70 7.05 -4.55 -4.12
N PHE A 71 5.86 -4.00 -3.84
CA PHE A 71 5.38 -3.79 -2.47
C PHE A 71 5.14 -5.11 -1.73
N ALA A 72 4.57 -6.11 -2.40
CA ALA A 72 4.46 -7.46 -1.86
C ALA A 72 5.84 -8.07 -1.55
N GLY A 73 6.80 -7.93 -2.47
CA GLY A 73 8.19 -8.35 -2.26
C GLY A 73 8.83 -7.67 -1.05
N LEU A 74 8.71 -6.34 -0.93
CA LEU A 74 9.20 -5.59 0.22
C LEU A 74 8.65 -6.18 1.53
N THR A 75 7.32 -6.38 1.61
CA THR A 75 6.66 -6.94 2.79
C THR A 75 7.18 -8.34 3.13
N LEU A 76 7.28 -9.22 2.13
CA LEU A 76 7.78 -10.59 2.32
C LEU A 76 9.23 -10.62 2.81
N PHE A 77 10.11 -9.81 2.22
CA PHE A 77 11.51 -9.72 2.64
C PHE A 77 11.66 -9.12 4.04
N MET A 78 10.91 -8.05 4.35
CA MET A 78 10.92 -7.46 5.69
C MET A 78 10.41 -8.47 6.74
N ARG A 79 9.33 -9.21 6.44
CA ARG A 79 8.80 -10.25 7.34
C ARG A 79 9.78 -11.40 7.51
N LYS A 80 10.49 -11.80 6.46
CA LYS A 80 11.55 -12.82 6.56
C LYS A 80 12.67 -12.41 7.50
N GLN A 81 12.93 -11.10 7.60
CA GLN A 81 13.96 -10.52 8.48
C GLN A 81 13.41 -10.10 9.86
N LYS A 82 12.24 -10.63 10.27
CA LYS A 82 11.57 -10.23 11.53
C LYS A 82 12.43 -10.37 12.78
N ASP A 83 13.28 -11.40 12.85
CA ASP A 83 14.17 -11.68 13.98
C ASP A 83 15.47 -10.86 13.94
N GLY A 84 15.70 -10.12 12.86
CA GLY A 84 16.83 -9.23 12.64
C GLY A 84 16.41 -7.76 12.56
N ARG A 85 16.79 -7.12 11.45
CA ARG A 85 16.55 -5.69 11.21
C ARG A 85 15.76 -5.49 9.91
N PRO A 86 14.41 -5.57 9.95
CA PRO A 86 13.59 -5.38 8.75
C PRO A 86 13.82 -4.05 8.04
N ILE A 87 14.22 -3.01 8.78
CA ILE A 87 14.53 -1.68 8.22
C ILE A 87 15.67 -1.71 7.19
N ASP A 88 16.61 -2.65 7.31
CA ASP A 88 17.72 -2.77 6.36
C ASP A 88 17.23 -3.09 4.94
N ILE A 89 16.11 -3.80 4.81
CA ILE A 89 15.46 -4.06 3.52
C ILE A 89 14.94 -2.77 2.89
N VAL A 90 14.35 -1.89 3.69
CA VAL A 90 13.88 -0.57 3.23
C VAL A 90 15.06 0.31 2.80
N ILE A 91 16.12 0.35 3.61
CA ILE A 91 17.32 1.13 3.31
C ILE A 91 17.95 0.65 2.00
N LEU A 92 18.10 -0.66 1.83
CA LEU A 92 18.64 -1.24 0.60
C LEU A 92 17.76 -0.93 -0.61
N GLY A 93 16.45 -1.10 -0.48
CA GLY A 93 15.48 -0.79 -1.55
C GLY A 93 15.53 0.68 -1.97
N ASN A 94 15.54 1.60 -0.99
CA ASN A 94 15.65 3.03 -1.27
C ASN A 94 17.01 3.40 -1.89
N LEU A 95 18.10 2.79 -1.43
CA LEU A 95 19.42 3.00 -2.03
C LEU A 95 19.47 2.56 -3.49
N ILE A 96 18.93 1.38 -3.80
CA ILE A 96 18.84 0.88 -5.18
C ILE A 96 17.99 1.85 -6.02
N THR A 97 16.83 2.28 -5.51
CA THR A 97 15.97 3.24 -6.19
C THR A 97 16.69 4.56 -6.47
N PHE A 98 17.41 5.09 -5.47
CA PHE A 98 18.21 6.30 -5.62
C PHE A 98 19.25 6.15 -6.72
N LEU A 99 20.01 5.04 -6.71
CA LEU A 99 21.06 4.80 -7.73
C LEU A 99 20.48 4.65 -9.13
N LEU A 100 19.32 3.99 -9.28
CA LEU A 100 18.66 3.82 -10.57
C LEU A 100 18.05 5.13 -11.09
N CYS A 101 17.53 5.98 -10.21
CA CYS A 101 16.91 7.25 -10.57
C CYS A 101 17.92 8.38 -10.75
N PHE A 102 19.12 8.27 -10.16
CA PHE A 102 20.14 9.32 -10.15
C PHE A 102 20.49 9.86 -11.55
N PRO A 103 20.64 9.03 -12.61
CA PRO A 103 20.95 9.53 -13.97
C PRO A 103 19.84 10.42 -14.56
N PHE A 104 18.61 10.34 -14.05
CA PHE A 104 17.46 11.08 -14.53
C PHE A 104 17.20 12.39 -13.76
N TYR A 105 17.93 12.61 -12.68
CA TYR A 105 17.71 13.73 -11.75
C TYR A 105 17.95 15.11 -12.38
N GLY A 106 18.90 15.25 -13.29
CA GLY A 106 19.31 16.54 -13.87
C GLY A 106 18.28 17.24 -14.75
N LYS A 107 17.07 16.70 -14.94
CA LYS A 107 16.03 17.26 -15.81
C LYS A 107 14.78 17.76 -15.08
N ALA A 108 14.74 17.67 -13.75
CA ALA A 108 13.42 17.58 -13.12
C ALA A 108 12.96 18.77 -12.28
N VAL A 109 13.80 19.55 -11.58
CA VAL A 109 13.26 20.52 -10.61
C VAL A 109 14.08 21.82 -10.58
N PRO A 110 13.46 23.00 -10.79
CA PRO A 110 14.08 24.28 -10.44
C PRO A 110 14.43 24.31 -8.94
N PHE A 111 15.59 24.89 -8.59
CA PHE A 111 15.99 25.03 -7.21
C PHE A 111 15.18 26.15 -6.53
N GLU A 112 14.00 25.77 -6.01
CA GLU A 112 13.19 26.62 -5.13
C GLU A 112 13.19 26.02 -3.73
N ILE A 113 13.45 26.84 -2.72
CA ILE A 113 13.60 26.38 -1.34
C ILE A 113 12.35 25.68 -0.83
N ASP A 114 11.16 26.14 -1.23
CA ASP A 114 9.88 25.56 -0.79
C ASP A 114 9.68 24.14 -1.35
N HIS A 115 10.08 23.89 -2.62
CA HIS A 115 10.05 22.55 -3.18
C HIS A 115 11.00 21.59 -2.44
N TRP A 116 12.19 22.06 -2.07
CA TRP A 116 13.14 21.24 -1.32
C TRP A 116 12.67 20.94 0.10
N LEU A 117 12.03 21.90 0.77
CA LEU A 117 11.42 21.69 2.09
C LEU A 117 10.30 20.66 2.02
N MET A 118 9.41 20.75 1.01
CA MET A 118 8.34 19.77 0.80
C MET A 118 8.88 18.37 0.51
N ILE A 119 9.85 18.24 -0.40
CA ILE A 119 10.47 16.95 -0.73
C ILE A 119 11.16 16.34 0.49
N THR A 120 11.88 17.17 1.27
CA THR A 120 12.52 16.69 2.49
C THR A 120 11.50 16.25 3.53
N PHE A 121 10.42 17.00 3.72
CA PHE A 121 9.33 16.61 4.61
C PHE A 121 8.68 15.28 4.18
N LEU A 122 8.36 15.13 2.90
CA LEU A 122 7.82 13.88 2.35
C LEU A 122 8.79 12.71 2.54
N GLY A 123 10.07 12.91 2.25
CA GLY A 123 11.09 11.86 2.39
C GLY A 123 11.35 11.44 3.82
N VAL A 124 11.44 12.39 4.76
CA VAL A 124 11.78 12.10 6.16
C VAL A 124 10.55 11.67 6.96
N VAL A 125 9.45 12.43 6.86
CA VAL A 125 8.27 12.20 7.69
C VAL A 125 7.35 11.18 7.07
N GLN A 126 6.91 11.38 5.85
CA GLN A 126 5.91 10.52 5.21
C GLN A 126 6.48 9.14 4.84
N LEU A 127 7.71 9.07 4.32
CA LEU A 127 8.33 7.80 3.96
C LEU A 127 9.21 7.26 5.10
N GLY A 128 10.18 8.03 5.56
CA GLY A 128 11.18 7.55 6.52
C GLY A 128 10.57 7.11 7.83
N PHE A 129 9.80 7.98 8.48
CA PHE A 129 9.16 7.66 9.75
C PHE A 129 8.12 6.54 9.62
N ALA A 130 7.30 6.57 8.57
CA ALA A 130 6.31 5.52 8.30
C ALA A 130 6.98 4.14 8.14
N TYR A 131 8.08 4.04 7.40
CA TYR A 131 8.81 2.78 7.25
C TYR A 131 9.52 2.33 8.52
N VAL A 132 9.97 3.24 9.38
CA VAL A 132 10.48 2.86 10.70
C VAL A 132 9.37 2.18 11.52
N LEU A 133 8.19 2.80 11.60
CA LEU A 133 7.03 2.20 12.30
C LEU A 133 6.62 0.87 11.68
N TYR A 134 6.54 0.79 10.37
CA TYR A 134 6.23 -0.43 9.64
C TYR A 134 7.23 -1.55 9.92
N SER A 135 8.54 -1.22 9.96
CA SER A 135 9.61 -2.17 10.26
C SER A 135 9.55 -2.72 11.69
N MET A 136 9.02 -1.93 12.61
CA MET A 136 8.76 -2.38 13.99
C MET A 136 7.53 -3.28 14.05
N ALA A 137 6.44 -2.87 13.42
CA ALA A 137 5.17 -3.59 13.44
C ALA A 137 5.25 -4.97 12.76
N ILE A 138 5.97 -5.07 11.63
CA ILE A 138 6.04 -6.31 10.84
C ILE A 138 6.68 -7.49 11.59
N LYS A 139 7.38 -7.23 12.69
CA LYS A 139 7.92 -8.27 13.57
C LYS A 139 6.83 -9.07 14.29
N TYR A 140 5.70 -8.42 14.57
CA TYR A 140 4.64 -8.94 15.43
C TYR A 140 3.40 -9.43 14.68
N VAL A 141 3.28 -9.12 13.39
CA VAL A 141 2.11 -9.47 12.57
C VAL A 141 2.51 -10.36 11.40
N SER A 142 1.57 -11.13 10.82
CA SER A 142 1.84 -11.91 9.62
C SER A 142 2.17 -11.00 8.41
N ALA A 143 2.82 -11.55 7.37
CA ALA A 143 3.06 -10.80 6.15
C ALA A 143 1.74 -10.29 5.52
N LEU A 144 0.68 -11.09 5.62
CA LEU A 144 -0.62 -10.74 5.07
C LEU A 144 -1.30 -9.64 5.88
N ASP A 145 -1.19 -9.64 7.22
CA ASP A 145 -1.66 -8.53 8.06
C ASP A 145 -0.95 -7.23 7.71
N ALA A 146 0.38 -7.30 7.61
CA ALA A 146 1.21 -6.14 7.32
C ALA A 146 0.84 -5.46 6.00
N ILE A 147 0.34 -6.20 4.99
CA ILE A 147 -0.03 -5.62 3.70
C ILE A 147 -1.52 -5.29 3.60
N ILE A 148 -2.39 -5.94 4.38
CA ILE A 148 -3.84 -5.67 4.36
C ILE A 148 -4.18 -4.39 5.16
N TYR A 149 -3.59 -4.18 6.34
CA TYR A 149 -3.92 -3.00 7.14
C TYR A 149 -3.66 -1.66 6.44
N PRO A 150 -2.55 -1.45 5.71
CA PRO A 150 -2.33 -0.22 4.94
C PRO A 150 -3.36 0.05 3.83
N VAL A 151 -4.14 -0.95 3.40
CA VAL A 151 -5.21 -0.76 2.40
C VAL A 151 -6.29 0.23 2.86
N VAL A 152 -6.36 0.52 4.15
CA VAL A 152 -7.25 1.55 4.69
C VAL A 152 -6.78 2.97 4.35
N GLU A 153 -5.50 3.17 4.07
CA GLU A 153 -4.89 4.48 3.78
C GLU A 153 -5.61 5.26 2.65
N PRO A 154 -5.88 4.69 1.45
CA PRO A 154 -6.55 5.42 0.38
C PRO A 154 -7.94 5.92 0.73
N ILE A 155 -8.59 5.32 1.74
CA ILE A 155 -9.94 5.72 2.17
C ILE A 155 -9.88 7.01 2.98
N PHE A 156 -8.80 7.24 3.73
CA PHE A 156 -8.66 8.46 4.52
C PHE A 156 -8.48 9.72 3.67
N ASN A 157 -7.91 9.63 2.47
CA ASN A 157 -7.67 10.79 1.62
C ASN A 157 -8.96 11.55 1.27
N PRO A 158 -10.04 10.93 0.74
CA PRO A 158 -11.31 11.63 0.53
C PRO A 158 -12.00 12.07 1.81
N ILE A 159 -11.82 11.34 2.92
CA ILE A 159 -12.36 11.77 4.22
C ILE A 159 -11.70 13.08 4.64
N PHE A 160 -10.39 13.20 4.50
CA PHE A 160 -9.70 14.45 4.79
C PHE A 160 -10.07 15.56 3.79
N ALA A 161 -10.21 15.26 2.49
CA ALA A 161 -10.70 16.21 1.50
C ALA A 161 -12.10 16.73 1.85
N PHE A 162 -13.02 15.86 2.26
CA PHE A 162 -14.34 16.25 2.75
C PHE A 162 -14.26 17.16 4.00
N LEU A 163 -13.45 16.76 5.01
CA LEU A 163 -13.36 17.47 6.27
C LEU A 163 -12.67 18.85 6.16
N PHE A 164 -11.59 18.93 5.35
CA PHE A 164 -10.74 20.12 5.28
C PHE A 164 -11.02 21.02 4.08
N LEU A 165 -11.50 20.45 2.97
CA LEU A 165 -11.74 21.18 1.71
C LEU A 165 -13.24 21.32 1.40
N GLY A 166 -14.12 20.62 2.12
CA GLY A 166 -15.57 20.62 1.87
C GLY A 166 -15.96 19.88 0.58
N GLU A 167 -15.12 19.02 0.05
CA GLU A 167 -15.40 18.23 -1.15
C GLU A 167 -16.40 17.12 -0.83
N ASN A 168 -17.44 16.96 -1.67
CA ASN A 168 -18.42 15.90 -1.47
C ASN A 168 -17.84 14.53 -1.88
N MET A 169 -17.99 13.53 -1.01
CA MET A 169 -17.69 12.14 -1.34
C MET A 169 -18.81 11.56 -2.21
N GLY A 170 -18.45 10.94 -3.33
CA GLY A 170 -19.41 10.22 -4.17
C GLY A 170 -20.00 8.99 -3.44
N GLU A 171 -21.20 8.57 -3.85
CA GLU A 171 -21.86 7.38 -3.27
C GLU A 171 -21.02 6.11 -3.48
N THR A 172 -20.35 5.97 -4.63
CA THR A 172 -19.44 4.88 -4.96
C THR A 172 -18.26 4.80 -4.00
N ALA A 173 -17.69 5.96 -3.62
CA ALA A 173 -16.61 6.04 -2.65
C ALA A 173 -17.06 5.64 -1.24
N LEU A 174 -18.25 6.01 -0.82
CA LEU A 174 -18.83 5.62 0.49
C LEU A 174 -19.05 4.11 0.56
N ILE A 175 -19.66 3.51 -0.47
CA ILE A 175 -19.91 2.07 -0.56
C ILE A 175 -18.57 1.31 -0.58
N GLY A 176 -17.65 1.73 -1.45
CA GLY A 176 -16.34 1.11 -1.59
C GLY A 176 -15.52 1.16 -0.31
N GLY A 177 -15.47 2.33 0.34
CA GLY A 177 -14.80 2.52 1.62
C GLY A 177 -15.36 1.64 2.73
N THR A 178 -16.70 1.53 2.82
CA THR A 178 -17.38 0.65 3.78
C THR A 178 -17.02 -0.83 3.54
N LEU A 179 -16.98 -1.28 2.29
CA LEU A 179 -16.57 -2.64 1.94
C LEU A 179 -15.12 -2.91 2.35
N VAL A 180 -14.19 -2.00 2.03
CA VAL A 180 -12.78 -2.17 2.42
C VAL A 180 -12.65 -2.27 3.94
N LEU A 181 -13.24 -1.34 4.69
CA LEU A 181 -13.20 -1.35 6.15
C LEU A 181 -13.81 -2.65 6.72
N SER A 182 -14.94 -3.10 6.17
CA SER A 182 -15.56 -4.36 6.61
C SER A 182 -14.67 -5.58 6.34
N GLY A 183 -13.98 -5.61 5.20
CA GLY A 183 -13.03 -6.67 4.86
C GLY A 183 -11.81 -6.70 5.79
N VAL A 184 -11.23 -5.53 6.09
CA VAL A 184 -10.06 -5.42 6.98
C VAL A 184 -10.44 -5.75 8.43
N ILE A 185 -11.49 -5.10 8.96
CA ILE A 185 -11.93 -5.27 10.35
C ILE A 185 -12.47 -6.68 10.57
N GLY A 186 -13.34 -7.17 9.67
CA GLY A 186 -13.92 -8.50 9.75
C GLY A 186 -12.86 -9.59 9.79
N ARG A 187 -11.81 -9.48 8.96
CA ARG A 187 -10.67 -10.39 9.00
C ARG A 187 -9.94 -10.33 10.35
N GLY A 188 -9.66 -9.11 10.84
CA GLY A 188 -8.96 -8.91 12.12
C GLY A 188 -9.69 -9.56 13.29
N ILE A 189 -11.02 -9.40 13.37
CA ILE A 189 -11.85 -9.98 14.44
C ILE A 189 -11.88 -11.52 14.36
N ILE A 190 -12.01 -12.08 13.14
CA ILE A 190 -12.15 -13.53 12.96
C ILE A 190 -10.83 -14.25 13.22
N GLN A 191 -9.70 -13.65 12.87
CA GLN A 191 -8.38 -14.29 13.02
C GLN A 191 -7.73 -14.07 14.39
N ASN A 192 -8.09 -12.99 15.09
CA ASN A 192 -7.63 -12.70 16.45
C ASN A 192 -8.85 -12.57 17.38
N PRO A 193 -9.50 -13.69 17.76
CA PRO A 193 -10.70 -13.65 18.59
C PRO A 193 -10.43 -13.18 20.02
N ASP A 194 -9.18 -13.20 20.49
CA ASP A 194 -8.79 -12.73 21.83
C ASP A 194 -7.92 -11.45 21.68
N PRO A 195 -8.45 -10.27 22.06
CA PRO A 195 -7.59 -9.11 22.25
C PRO A 195 -6.68 -9.36 23.46
N VAL A 196 -5.37 -9.31 23.24
CA VAL A 196 -4.35 -9.36 24.28
C VAL A 196 -4.49 -8.18 25.22
#